data_61889e9ed8b7d437bff481e272dd4470
#
_entry.id   61889e9ed8b7d437bff481e272dd4470
#
_cell.length_a   1.000
_cell.length_b   1.000
_cell.length_c   1.000
_cell.angle_alpha   90.00
_cell.angle_beta   90.00
_cell.angle_gamma   90.00
#
_symmetry.space_group_name_H-M   'P 1'
#
loop_
_entity.id
_entity.type
_entity.pdbx_description
1 polymer ?
#
loop_
_entity_poly.entity_id
_entity_poly.type
_entity_poly.pdbx_seq_one_letter_code
_entity_poly.pdbx_strand_id
1 'polypeptide(L)'
;DQIQWAEKEYNNSKFNLPSPFNKVISQLPEWVSKPYEEIAENFLKDLGIFDTHVALITAFGLSVLDKNESVDRCRTLPSHYTLTHYLSGKDPDVFYHPAKDLLSIVNPDLDEWASAKSLYINEGDVIIHPSYLEYSTPQVERRRVTITLLFNIERIPA
;
A
#
# COMPACT_ATOMS: atom_id res chain seq x y z
N ASP A 1 -8.87 -18.89 -3.24
CA ASP A 1 -8.86 -17.95 -2.13
C ASP A 1 -7.54 -17.17 -2.16
N GLN A 2 -7.61 -15.83 -2.21
CA GLN A 2 -6.45 -14.94 -2.31
C GLN A 2 -5.51 -15.06 -1.10
N ILE A 3 -6.06 -15.31 0.09
CA ILE A 3 -5.25 -15.49 1.31
C ILE A 3 -4.38 -16.73 1.19
N GLN A 4 -4.97 -17.86 0.83
CA GLN A 4 -4.22 -19.11 0.69
C GLN A 4 -3.17 -19.03 -0.41
N TRP A 5 -3.50 -18.35 -1.52
CA TRP A 5 -2.55 -18.10 -2.58
C TRP A 5 -1.40 -17.20 -2.09
N ALA A 6 -1.70 -16.08 -1.43
CA ALA A 6 -0.71 -15.15 -0.91
C ALA A 6 0.25 -15.83 0.09
N GLU A 7 -0.28 -16.62 1.01
CA GLU A 7 0.54 -17.37 1.98
C GLU A 7 1.44 -18.41 1.30
N LYS A 8 0.92 -19.12 0.29
CA LYS A 8 1.69 -20.08 -0.49
C LYS A 8 2.84 -19.39 -1.26
N GLU A 9 2.55 -18.28 -1.94
CA GLU A 9 3.56 -17.51 -2.65
C GLU A 9 4.59 -16.90 -1.70
N TYR A 10 4.16 -16.40 -0.54
CA TYR A 10 5.06 -15.93 0.49
C TYR A 10 6.05 -17.01 0.93
N ASN A 11 5.60 -18.23 1.15
CA ASN A 11 6.45 -19.35 1.56
C ASN A 11 7.37 -19.86 0.45
N ASN A 12 6.96 -19.73 -0.82
CA ASN A 12 7.71 -20.23 -1.98
C ASN A 12 8.72 -19.22 -2.53
N SER A 13 8.60 -17.93 -2.24
CA SER A 13 9.49 -16.93 -2.79
C SER A 13 10.85 -16.94 -2.10
N LYS A 14 11.93 -16.92 -2.90
CA LYS A 14 13.32 -17.04 -2.44
C LYS A 14 13.98 -15.71 -2.02
N PHE A 15 13.31 -14.58 -2.21
CA PHE A 15 13.91 -13.27 -1.99
C PHE A 15 13.21 -12.53 -0.87
N ASN A 16 13.95 -12.25 0.21
CA ASN A 16 13.53 -11.29 1.22
C ASN A 16 13.96 -9.90 0.75
N LEU A 17 13.01 -9.00 0.56
CA LEU A 17 13.30 -7.60 0.27
C LEU A 17 13.18 -6.75 1.54
N PRO A 18 14.00 -5.71 1.65
CA PRO A 18 13.78 -4.75 2.73
C PRO A 18 12.40 -4.09 2.55
N SER A 19 11.75 -3.82 3.71
CA SER A 19 10.50 -3.05 3.82
C SER A 19 10.19 -2.09 2.64
N PRO A 20 8.92 -1.95 2.22
CA PRO A 20 7.71 -2.35 2.91
C PRO A 20 7.18 -3.73 2.51
N PHE A 21 7.82 -4.42 1.58
CA PHE A 21 7.38 -5.74 1.13
C PHE A 21 8.32 -6.79 1.68
N ASN A 22 7.77 -7.80 2.33
CA ASN A 22 8.59 -8.95 2.68
C ASN A 22 9.00 -9.71 1.42
N LYS A 23 8.20 -9.61 0.33
CA LYS A 23 8.47 -10.28 -0.94
C LYS A 23 7.85 -9.56 -2.14
N VAL A 24 8.60 -9.45 -3.23
CA VAL A 24 8.09 -9.01 -4.54
C VAL A 24 7.82 -10.25 -5.40
N ILE A 25 6.70 -10.22 -6.10
CA ILE A 25 6.29 -11.27 -7.04
C ILE A 25 6.44 -10.71 -8.45
N SER A 26 7.12 -11.45 -9.31
CA SER A 26 7.40 -11.03 -10.69
C SER A 26 6.20 -11.18 -11.64
N GLN A 27 5.26 -12.07 -11.32
CA GLN A 27 4.06 -12.30 -12.13
C GLN A 27 2.88 -12.65 -11.24
N LEU A 28 1.75 -11.97 -11.50
CA LEU A 28 0.47 -12.27 -10.88
C LEU A 28 -0.34 -13.18 -11.81
N PRO A 29 -0.99 -14.21 -11.26
CA PRO A 29 -2.06 -14.88 -12.00
C PRO A 29 -3.16 -13.89 -12.39
N GLU A 30 -3.73 -14.01 -13.58
CA GLU A 30 -4.76 -13.10 -14.09
C GLU A 30 -5.96 -12.97 -13.14
N TRP A 31 -6.37 -14.06 -12.50
CA TRP A 31 -7.47 -14.05 -11.54
C TRP A 31 -7.16 -13.24 -10.25
N VAL A 32 -5.86 -12.96 -9.98
CA VAL A 32 -5.42 -12.09 -8.88
C VAL A 32 -5.28 -10.65 -9.37
N SER A 33 -4.69 -10.42 -10.57
CA SER A 33 -4.41 -9.07 -11.07
C SER A 33 -5.68 -8.32 -11.49
N LYS A 34 -6.60 -9.01 -12.18
CA LYS A 34 -7.79 -8.41 -12.78
C LYS A 34 -8.65 -7.59 -11.80
N PRO A 35 -8.98 -8.05 -10.58
CA PRO A 35 -9.70 -7.23 -9.62
C PRO A 35 -8.97 -5.93 -9.26
N TYR A 36 -7.65 -5.94 -9.20
CA TYR A 36 -6.87 -4.73 -8.88
C TYR A 36 -6.78 -3.76 -10.06
N GLU A 37 -6.76 -4.27 -11.29
CA GLU A 37 -6.86 -3.44 -12.49
C GLU A 37 -8.20 -2.69 -12.50
N GLU A 38 -9.31 -3.38 -12.21
CA GLU A 38 -10.63 -2.77 -12.10
C GLU A 38 -10.70 -1.71 -10.97
N ILE A 39 -10.07 -1.95 -9.83
CA ILE A 39 -9.99 -0.97 -8.73
C ILE A 39 -9.19 0.26 -9.17
N ALA A 40 -8.04 0.06 -9.85
CA ALA A 40 -7.22 1.16 -10.35
C ALA A 40 -7.97 1.98 -11.42
N GLU A 41 -8.71 1.34 -12.33
CA GLU A 41 -9.58 2.03 -13.30
C GLU A 41 -10.68 2.86 -12.63
N ASN A 42 -11.33 2.31 -11.61
CA ASN A 42 -12.35 3.04 -10.85
C ASN A 42 -11.73 4.24 -10.12
N PHE A 43 -10.53 4.11 -9.60
CA PHE A 43 -9.79 5.23 -9.02
C PHE A 43 -9.52 6.34 -10.06
N LEU A 44 -9.16 6.00 -11.32
CA LEU A 44 -9.02 7.00 -12.39
C LEU A 44 -10.34 7.70 -12.72
N LYS A 45 -11.46 6.97 -12.65
CA LYS A 45 -12.80 7.56 -12.83
C LYS A 45 -13.13 8.56 -11.71
N ASP A 46 -12.83 8.19 -10.47
CA ASP A 46 -13.03 9.07 -9.31
C ASP A 46 -12.18 10.35 -9.40
N LEU A 47 -10.98 10.25 -9.97
CA LEU A 47 -10.11 11.39 -10.27
C LEU A 47 -10.58 12.21 -11.50
N GLY A 48 -11.54 11.72 -12.28
CA GLY A 48 -12.03 12.39 -13.50
C GLY A 48 -11.05 12.37 -14.68
N ILE A 49 -10.11 11.43 -14.72
CA ILE A 49 -9.06 11.34 -15.74
C ILE A 49 -9.05 10.04 -16.53
N PHE A 50 -10.03 9.18 -16.33
CA PHE A 50 -10.11 7.85 -16.93
C PHE A 50 -10.01 7.86 -18.47
N ASP A 51 -10.64 8.84 -19.14
CA ASP A 51 -10.64 8.93 -20.60
C ASP A 51 -9.28 9.36 -21.20
N THR A 52 -8.38 9.86 -20.39
CA THR A 52 -7.10 10.44 -20.83
C THR A 52 -5.88 9.76 -20.24
N HIS A 53 -6.06 8.89 -19.25
CA HIS A 53 -4.97 8.24 -18.54
C HIS A 53 -5.23 6.75 -18.32
N VAL A 54 -4.15 6.00 -18.17
CA VAL A 54 -4.16 4.58 -17.79
C VAL A 54 -3.38 4.39 -16.49
N ALA A 55 -3.77 3.40 -15.70
CA ALA A 55 -3.01 2.94 -14.56
C ALA A 55 -2.14 1.75 -14.97
N LEU A 56 -0.82 1.87 -14.80
CA LEU A 56 0.14 0.81 -15.09
C LEU A 56 0.70 0.26 -13.79
N ILE A 57 0.39 -1.00 -13.50
CA ILE A 57 0.96 -1.71 -12.34
C ILE A 57 2.44 -1.96 -12.60
N THR A 58 3.31 -1.43 -11.74
CA THR A 58 4.77 -1.48 -11.89
C THR A 58 5.43 -2.48 -10.96
N ALA A 59 4.82 -2.76 -9.82
CA ALA A 59 5.31 -3.74 -8.87
C ALA A 59 4.17 -4.31 -8.04
N PHE A 60 4.42 -5.47 -7.51
CA PHE A 60 3.50 -6.20 -6.66
C PHE A 60 4.25 -6.84 -5.51
N GLY A 61 3.75 -6.69 -4.31
CA GLY A 61 4.36 -7.22 -3.11
C GLY A 61 3.38 -7.89 -2.17
N LEU A 62 3.89 -8.88 -1.43
CA LEU A 62 3.22 -9.49 -0.31
C LEU A 62 3.90 -9.06 0.99
N SER A 63 3.11 -8.80 2.01
CA SER A 63 3.60 -8.63 3.37
C SER A 63 2.82 -9.56 4.30
N VAL A 64 3.56 -10.38 5.02
CA VAL A 64 3.03 -11.20 6.09
C VAL A 64 3.77 -10.79 7.36
N LEU A 65 3.03 -10.28 8.32
CA LEU A 65 3.53 -9.93 9.65
C LEU A 65 2.93 -10.89 10.66
N ASP A 66 3.79 -11.58 11.40
CA ASP A 66 3.36 -12.38 12.53
C ASP A 66 3.20 -11.50 13.78
N LYS A 67 2.53 -12.04 14.79
CA LYS A 67 2.27 -11.32 16.05
C LYS A 67 3.55 -10.67 16.60
N ASN A 68 3.45 -9.40 16.97
CA ASN A 68 4.53 -8.54 17.48
C ASN A 68 5.54 -8.08 16.41
N GLU A 69 5.37 -8.42 15.15
CA GLU A 69 6.14 -7.82 14.07
C GLU A 69 5.59 -6.44 13.69
N SER A 70 6.43 -5.62 13.12
CA SER A 70 6.13 -4.24 12.71
C SER A 70 6.87 -3.89 11.42
N VAL A 71 6.41 -2.82 10.77
CA VAL A 71 7.13 -2.21 9.64
C VAL A 71 7.55 -0.80 10.05
N ASP A 72 8.85 -0.53 9.96
CA ASP A 72 9.38 0.79 10.20
C ASP A 72 8.86 1.82 9.19
N ARG A 73 8.93 3.09 9.56
CA ARG A 73 8.52 4.20 8.70
C ARG A 73 9.22 4.13 7.34
N CYS A 74 8.44 4.07 6.28
CA CYS A 74 8.89 3.89 4.91
C CYS A 74 7.97 4.57 3.89
N ARG A 75 8.38 4.58 2.63
CA ARG A 75 7.58 5.01 1.47
C ARG A 75 7.89 4.11 0.28
N THR A 76 7.01 4.12 -0.70
CA THR A 76 7.02 3.19 -1.85
C THR A 76 7.42 3.84 -3.18
N LEU A 77 8.32 4.83 -3.12
CA LEU A 77 8.87 5.45 -4.34
C LEU A 77 9.63 4.42 -5.21
N PRO A 78 9.66 4.57 -6.53
CA PRO A 78 9.31 5.77 -7.32
C PRO A 78 7.89 5.81 -7.93
N SER A 79 6.98 4.95 -7.53
CA SER A 79 5.62 4.91 -8.11
C SER A 79 4.79 6.15 -7.76
N HIS A 80 3.72 6.40 -8.54
CA HIS A 80 2.80 7.50 -8.27
C HIS A 80 1.86 7.16 -7.11
N TYR A 81 1.29 5.95 -7.11
CA TYR A 81 0.33 5.49 -6.12
C TYR A 81 0.65 4.09 -5.62
N THR A 82 0.26 3.87 -4.39
CA THR A 82 0.32 2.57 -3.71
C THR A 82 -1.10 2.14 -3.36
N LEU A 83 -1.47 0.93 -3.76
CA LEU A 83 -2.70 0.26 -3.36
C LEU A 83 -2.34 -0.84 -2.37
N THR A 84 -2.94 -0.84 -1.19
CA THR A 84 -2.79 -1.90 -0.19
C THR A 84 -4.13 -2.54 0.09
N HIS A 85 -4.22 -3.86 -0.11
CA HIS A 85 -5.38 -4.69 0.20
C HIS A 85 -5.09 -5.50 1.48
N TYR A 86 -5.91 -5.33 2.48
CA TYR A 86 -5.78 -5.99 3.78
C TYR A 86 -6.56 -7.31 3.76
N LEU A 87 -5.89 -8.40 3.40
CA LEU A 87 -6.53 -9.73 3.30
C LEU A 87 -6.90 -10.31 4.65
N SER A 88 -6.07 -10.09 5.66
CA SER A 88 -6.35 -10.48 7.05
C SER A 88 -5.64 -9.56 8.03
N GLY A 89 -6.18 -9.48 9.25
CA GLY A 89 -5.70 -8.59 10.31
C GLY A 89 -6.38 -7.21 10.23
N LYS A 90 -6.47 -6.54 11.38
CA LYS A 90 -7.13 -5.24 11.55
C LYS A 90 -6.19 -4.16 12.05
N ASP A 91 -4.91 -4.49 12.19
CA ASP A 91 -3.92 -3.56 12.71
C ASP A 91 -3.67 -2.46 11.67
N PRO A 92 -3.94 -1.18 11.99
CA PRO A 92 -3.89 -0.10 11.02
C PRO A 92 -2.46 0.29 10.66
N ASP A 93 -2.28 0.79 9.45
CA ASP A 93 -1.09 1.56 9.12
C ASP A 93 -1.22 2.99 9.64
N VAL A 94 -0.09 3.57 10.04
CA VAL A 94 0.02 4.95 10.48
C VAL A 94 0.64 5.76 9.37
N PHE A 95 -0.10 6.73 8.85
CA PHE A 95 0.33 7.61 7.77
C PHE A 95 0.84 8.94 8.32
N TYR A 96 1.92 9.47 7.76
CA TYR A 96 2.60 10.67 8.19
C TYR A 96 2.42 11.80 7.18
N HIS A 97 2.06 12.99 7.66
CA HIS A 97 2.00 14.16 6.79
C HIS A 97 3.39 14.48 6.24
N PRO A 98 3.55 14.72 4.92
CA PRO A 98 4.87 14.95 4.29
C PRO A 98 5.65 16.13 4.87
N ALA A 99 4.95 17.15 5.35
CA ALA A 99 5.54 18.34 5.96
C ALA A 99 5.58 18.30 7.50
N LYS A 100 5.31 17.13 8.12
CA LYS A 100 5.21 17.02 9.58
C LYS A 100 6.42 17.62 10.29
N ASP A 101 7.61 17.21 9.89
CA ASP A 101 8.85 17.62 10.55
C ASP A 101 9.12 19.13 10.35
N LEU A 102 8.72 19.67 9.19
CA LEU A 102 8.84 21.10 8.91
C LEU A 102 7.80 21.91 9.68
N LEU A 103 6.54 21.45 9.72
CA LEU A 103 5.45 22.14 10.42
C LEU A 103 5.68 22.18 11.92
N SER A 104 6.20 21.13 12.51
CA SER A 104 6.54 21.09 13.95
C SER A 104 7.66 22.08 14.34
N ILE A 105 8.58 22.36 13.41
CA ILE A 105 9.65 23.37 13.61
C ILE A 105 9.09 24.79 13.48
N VAL A 106 8.22 25.03 12.51
CA VAL A 106 7.71 26.37 12.20
C VAL A 106 6.61 26.81 13.18
N ASN A 107 5.75 25.91 13.58
CA ASN A 107 4.67 26.19 14.53
C ASN A 107 4.28 24.90 15.31
N PRO A 108 4.74 24.79 16.57
CA PRO A 108 4.41 23.65 17.43
C PRO A 108 2.90 23.48 17.69
N ASP A 109 2.10 24.55 17.59
CA ASP A 109 0.65 24.51 17.81
C ASP A 109 -0.12 23.90 16.63
N LEU A 110 0.54 23.63 15.50
CA LEU A 110 -0.03 22.91 14.35
C LEU A 110 0.05 21.38 14.47
N ASP A 111 0.36 20.87 15.64
CA ASP A 111 0.55 19.42 15.85
C ASP A 111 -0.69 18.58 15.47
N GLU A 112 -1.89 19.12 15.58
CA GLU A 112 -3.11 18.44 15.13
C GLU A 112 -3.15 18.20 13.61
N TRP A 113 -2.58 19.09 12.83
CA TRP A 113 -2.53 19.00 11.36
C TRP A 113 -1.34 18.17 10.86
N ALA A 114 -0.26 18.17 11.62
CA ALA A 114 0.98 17.46 11.31
C ALA A 114 1.03 16.07 11.97
N SER A 115 0.04 15.69 12.75
CA SER A 115 0.02 14.40 13.44
C SER A 115 -0.06 13.23 12.47
N ALA A 116 0.62 12.13 12.81
CA ALA A 116 0.42 10.86 12.15
C ALA A 116 -1.03 10.38 12.35
N LYS A 117 -1.64 9.83 11.29
CA LYS A 117 -3.02 9.34 11.34
C LYS A 117 -3.08 7.85 11.15
N SER A 118 -3.65 7.14 12.11
CA SER A 118 -4.08 5.75 11.93
C SER A 118 -5.41 5.74 11.19
N LEU A 119 -5.50 4.89 10.16
CA LEU A 119 -6.77 4.63 9.49
C LEU A 119 -7.41 3.40 10.12
N TYR A 120 -8.71 3.48 10.37
CA TYR A 120 -9.48 2.30 10.76
C TYR A 120 -9.62 1.38 9.55
N ILE A 121 -9.19 0.12 9.71
CA ILE A 121 -9.10 -0.87 8.63
C ILE A 121 -9.86 -2.13 9.03
N ASN A 122 -10.59 -2.70 8.08
CA ASN A 122 -11.19 -4.02 8.19
C ASN A 122 -10.52 -4.99 7.21
N GLU A 123 -10.69 -6.27 7.48
CA GLU A 123 -10.35 -7.31 6.52
C GLU A 123 -11.15 -7.13 5.22
N GLY A 124 -10.47 -7.16 4.09
CA GLY A 124 -11.03 -6.91 2.76
C GLY A 124 -10.96 -5.44 2.30
N ASP A 125 -10.60 -4.50 3.19
CA ASP A 125 -10.45 -3.10 2.79
C ASP A 125 -9.27 -2.92 1.83
N VAL A 126 -9.44 -1.98 0.90
CA VAL A 126 -8.40 -1.52 -0.03
C VAL A 126 -8.17 -0.03 0.19
N ILE A 127 -6.92 0.34 0.39
CA ILE A 127 -6.50 1.73 0.53
C ILE A 127 -5.61 2.10 -0.65
N ILE A 128 -5.91 3.22 -1.30
CA ILE A 128 -5.03 3.84 -2.31
C ILE A 128 -4.51 5.15 -1.74
N HIS A 129 -3.20 5.32 -1.78
CA HIS A 129 -2.55 6.56 -1.33
C HIS A 129 -1.38 6.95 -2.25
N PRO A 130 -0.99 8.24 -2.30
CA PRO A 130 0.22 8.66 -3.02
C PRO A 130 1.45 7.94 -2.46
N SER A 131 2.31 7.42 -3.33
CA SER A 131 3.49 6.64 -2.92
C SER A 131 4.55 7.44 -2.17
N TYR A 132 4.54 8.77 -2.29
CA TYR A 132 5.42 9.64 -1.50
C TYR A 132 5.01 9.77 -0.04
N LEU A 133 3.78 9.38 0.30
CA LEU A 133 3.28 9.43 1.68
C LEU A 133 3.99 8.35 2.51
N GLU A 134 4.63 8.79 3.57
CA GLU A 134 5.27 7.85 4.49
C GLU A 134 4.25 7.18 5.39
N TYR A 135 4.49 5.92 5.67
CA TYR A 135 3.69 5.15 6.62
C TYR A 135 4.55 4.16 7.40
N SER A 136 4.00 3.67 8.50
CA SER A 136 4.57 2.57 9.28
C SER A 136 3.45 1.63 9.71
N THR A 137 3.80 0.39 10.00
CA THR A 137 2.88 -0.55 10.65
C THR A 137 3.36 -0.76 12.08
N PRO A 138 2.61 -0.34 13.10
CA PRO A 138 2.89 -0.68 14.50
C PRO A 138 2.95 -2.20 14.72
N GLN A 139 3.43 -2.64 15.87
CA GLN A 139 3.41 -4.06 16.20
C GLN A 139 1.99 -4.62 16.07
N VAL A 140 1.85 -5.66 15.24
CA VAL A 140 0.55 -6.28 15.01
C VAL A 140 0.17 -7.21 16.17
N GLU A 141 -1.09 -7.18 16.55
CA GLU A 141 -1.62 -8.03 17.63
C GLU A 141 -1.86 -9.47 17.17
N ARG A 142 -2.10 -9.64 15.86
CA ARG A 142 -2.35 -10.93 15.20
C ARG A 142 -1.65 -10.96 13.86
N ARG A 143 -1.53 -12.15 13.29
CA ARG A 143 -1.00 -12.32 11.94
C ARG A 143 -1.78 -11.46 10.95
N ARG A 144 -1.07 -10.64 10.20
CA ARG A 144 -1.59 -9.74 9.18
C ARG A 144 -1.03 -10.13 7.81
N VAL A 145 -1.90 -10.22 6.82
CA VAL A 145 -1.52 -10.49 5.42
C VAL A 145 -2.03 -9.35 4.54
N THR A 146 -1.14 -8.72 3.81
CA THR A 146 -1.48 -7.66 2.87
C THR A 146 -0.89 -7.92 1.49
N ILE A 147 -1.63 -7.49 0.47
CA ILE A 147 -1.16 -7.37 -0.90
C ILE A 147 -0.98 -5.89 -1.19
N THR A 148 0.19 -5.52 -1.71
CA THR A 148 0.47 -4.14 -2.09
C THR A 148 0.88 -4.06 -3.54
N LEU A 149 0.24 -3.17 -4.28
CA LEU A 149 0.56 -2.87 -5.67
C LEU A 149 1.07 -1.45 -5.78
N LEU A 150 2.08 -1.26 -6.60
CA LEU A 150 2.57 0.04 -7.03
C LEU A 150 2.11 0.29 -8.44
N PHE A 151 1.57 1.48 -8.71
CA PHE A 151 1.17 1.83 -10.07
C PHE A 151 1.48 3.28 -10.41
N ASN A 152 1.71 3.50 -11.69
CA ASN A 152 1.87 4.81 -12.30
C ASN A 152 0.60 5.18 -13.07
N ILE A 153 0.30 6.47 -13.11
CA ILE A 153 -0.73 7.02 -13.97
C ILE A 153 -0.01 7.64 -15.17
N GLU A 154 -0.32 7.16 -16.37
CA GLU A 154 0.28 7.64 -17.61
C GLU A 154 -0.80 8.15 -18.56
N ARG A 155 -0.46 9.22 -19.28
CA ARG A 155 -1.35 9.79 -20.28
C ARG A 155 -1.43 8.90 -21.50
N ILE A 156 -2.64 8.64 -21.99
CA ILE A 156 -2.85 7.94 -23.25
C ILE A 156 -2.32 8.83 -24.40
N PRO A 157 -1.43 8.34 -25.26
CA PRO A 157 -1.01 9.08 -26.43
C PRO A 157 -2.22 9.48 -27.29
N ALA A 158 -2.22 10.73 -27.77
CA ALA A 158 -3.27 11.25 -28.65
C ALA A 158 -3.15 10.61 -30.05
#